data_89daca623e917b9c01a85dd35c2f1cf5
#
_entry.id   89daca623e917b9c01a85dd35c2f1cf5
#
_cell.length_a   1.000
_cell.length_b   1.000
_cell.length_c   1.000
_cell.angle_alpha   90.00
_cell.angle_beta   90.00
_cell.angle_gamma   90.00
#
_symmetry.space_group_name_H-M   'P 1'
#
loop_
_entity.id
_entity.type
_entity.pdbx_description
1 polymer ?
#
loop_
_entity_poly.entity_id
_entity_poly.type
_entity_poly.pdbx_seq_one_letter_code
_entity_poly.pdbx_strand_id
1 'polypeptide(L)'
;FTFLISNCVAAGIKDIKNLVINKELKKYDGLTFLDDQSNEIQLDQFEGNLVLLNFWATWCAPCKEEMPSLDQLQSQKNLNNLKIFPINVGQDNLEKASKFFEDLGIDNLKIYFDSPITLAKKFGLRGVPTTILINKDGYEFARIVGSIDFKEKNFVEWLASYN
;
A
#
# COMPACT_ATOMS: atom_id res chain seq x y z
N PHE A 1 -8.61 34.32 -11.81
CA PHE A 1 -8.51 33.83 -10.41
C PHE A 1 -8.41 32.31 -10.33
N THR A 2 -7.40 31.67 -11.00
CA THR A 2 -7.30 30.19 -10.97
C THR A 2 -5.85 29.71 -11.08
N PHE A 3 -4.92 30.32 -10.31
CA PHE A 3 -3.49 29.94 -10.42
C PHE A 3 -2.76 29.74 -9.08
N LEU A 4 -3.44 29.72 -7.93
CA LEU A 4 -2.75 29.64 -6.63
C LEU A 4 -2.85 28.28 -5.91
N ILE A 5 -3.63 27.31 -6.43
CA ILE A 5 -3.80 26.01 -5.75
C ILE A 5 -2.72 24.99 -6.19
N SER A 6 -2.17 25.15 -7.39
CA SER A 6 -1.21 24.18 -7.96
C SER A 6 0.18 24.17 -7.26
N ASN A 7 0.61 25.27 -6.67
CA ASN A 7 1.94 25.39 -6.09
C ASN A 7 2.06 24.82 -4.66
N CYS A 8 0.98 24.79 -3.88
CA CYS A 8 1.00 24.25 -2.52
C CYS A 8 1.06 22.70 -2.49
N VAL A 9 0.35 22.06 -3.42
CA VAL A 9 0.36 20.58 -3.53
C VAL A 9 1.72 20.09 -4.02
N ALA A 10 2.34 20.79 -4.96
CA ALA A 10 3.65 20.41 -5.50
C ALA A 10 4.81 20.57 -4.51
N ALA A 11 4.72 21.51 -3.55
CA ALA A 11 5.73 21.69 -2.53
C ALA A 11 5.72 20.56 -1.48
N GLY A 12 4.52 20.09 -1.06
CA GLY A 12 4.38 19.01 -0.08
C GLY A 12 4.80 17.63 -0.59
N ILE A 13 4.72 17.38 -1.90
CA ILE A 13 5.10 16.10 -2.51
C ILE A 13 6.61 15.86 -2.47
N LYS A 14 7.42 16.90 -2.57
CA LYS A 14 8.89 16.79 -2.55
C LYS A 14 9.45 16.29 -1.21
N ASP A 15 8.69 16.42 -0.15
CA ASP A 15 9.11 16.07 1.21
C ASP A 15 8.69 14.66 1.65
N ILE A 16 7.95 13.91 0.81
CA ILE A 16 7.56 12.54 1.13
C ILE A 16 8.68 11.59 0.68
N LYS A 17 9.36 11.02 1.67
CA LYS A 17 10.46 10.08 1.47
C LYS A 17 10.01 8.87 0.62
N ASN A 18 10.86 8.42 -0.26
CA ASN A 18 10.67 7.21 -1.06
C ASN A 18 9.45 7.22 -2.01
N LEU A 19 8.69 8.32 -2.08
CA LEU A 19 7.55 8.43 -2.96
C LEU A 19 7.99 8.70 -4.40
N VAL A 20 7.49 7.89 -5.32
CA VAL A 20 7.66 8.03 -6.76
C VAL A 20 6.28 8.17 -7.40
N ILE A 21 5.98 9.31 -7.98
CA ILE A 21 4.75 9.53 -8.74
C ILE A 21 4.98 9.10 -10.18
N ASN A 22 4.09 8.28 -10.70
CA ASN A 22 4.18 7.80 -12.07
C ASN A 22 3.95 8.95 -13.05
N LYS A 23 4.79 9.06 -14.08
CA LYS A 23 4.58 10.02 -15.18
C LYS A 23 3.34 9.70 -15.98
N GLU A 24 3.03 8.40 -16.10
CA GLU A 24 1.85 7.88 -16.78
C GLU A 24 1.13 6.89 -15.87
N LEU A 25 -0.19 6.91 -15.90
CA LEU A 25 -1.01 5.94 -15.18
C LEU A 25 -0.86 4.56 -15.81
N LYS A 26 -0.77 3.52 -14.98
CA LYS A 26 -0.62 2.13 -15.44
C LYS A 26 -1.82 1.31 -14.97
N LYS A 27 -2.45 0.61 -15.89
CA LYS A 27 -3.48 -0.38 -15.59
C LYS A 27 -2.92 -1.79 -15.78
N TYR A 28 -3.31 -2.67 -14.88
CA TYR A 28 -2.92 -4.08 -14.91
C TYR A 28 -4.19 -4.93 -14.90
N ASP A 29 -4.24 -5.94 -15.75
CA ASP A 29 -5.37 -6.86 -15.81
C ASP A 29 -5.13 -8.11 -14.97
N GLY A 30 -6.21 -8.64 -14.39
CA GLY A 30 -6.19 -9.92 -13.69
C GLY A 30 -5.27 -9.95 -12.47
N LEU A 31 -5.27 -8.89 -11.68
CA LEU A 31 -4.52 -8.84 -10.44
C LEU A 31 -5.30 -9.58 -9.35
N THR A 32 -4.72 -10.67 -8.86
CA THR A 32 -5.30 -11.49 -7.79
C THR A 32 -4.27 -11.79 -6.72
N PHE A 33 -4.73 -11.99 -5.51
CA PHE A 33 -3.97 -12.43 -4.35
C PHE A 33 -4.87 -13.24 -3.41
N LEU A 34 -4.33 -13.83 -2.37
CA LEU A 34 -5.07 -14.69 -1.46
C LEU A 34 -5.28 -14.00 -0.10
N ASP A 35 -6.43 -14.24 0.51
CA ASP A 35 -6.64 -13.91 1.91
C ASP A 35 -6.03 -14.99 2.84
N ASP A 36 -6.19 -14.82 4.15
CA ASP A 36 -5.70 -15.74 5.19
C ASP A 36 -6.40 -17.11 5.21
N GLN A 37 -7.52 -17.24 4.49
CA GLN A 37 -8.25 -18.49 4.29
C GLN A 37 -8.01 -19.11 2.91
N SER A 38 -7.04 -18.58 2.15
CA SER A 38 -6.72 -18.99 0.79
C SER A 38 -7.82 -18.74 -0.24
N ASN A 39 -8.75 -17.83 0.04
CA ASN A 39 -9.70 -17.37 -0.98
C ASN A 39 -9.02 -16.35 -1.89
N GLU A 40 -9.32 -16.46 -3.18
CA GLU A 40 -8.82 -15.50 -4.17
C GLU A 40 -9.56 -14.17 -4.07
N ILE A 41 -8.79 -13.10 -3.97
CA ILE A 41 -9.25 -11.72 -4.01
C ILE A 41 -8.88 -11.14 -5.38
N GLN A 42 -9.83 -10.58 -6.08
CA GLN A 42 -9.63 -9.89 -7.35
C GLN A 42 -9.58 -8.38 -7.10
N LEU A 43 -8.50 -7.74 -7.52
CA LEU A 43 -8.27 -6.31 -7.24
C LEU A 43 -9.30 -5.40 -7.92
N ASP A 44 -9.82 -5.76 -9.08
CA ASP A 44 -10.83 -5.00 -9.81
C ASP A 44 -12.16 -4.84 -9.05
N GLN A 45 -12.45 -5.73 -8.09
CA GLN A 45 -13.61 -5.59 -7.19
C GLN A 45 -13.54 -4.34 -6.31
N PHE A 46 -12.38 -3.72 -6.20
CA PHE A 46 -12.13 -2.51 -5.40
C PHE A 46 -12.05 -1.24 -6.25
N GLU A 47 -12.38 -1.29 -7.52
CA GLU A 47 -12.59 -0.06 -8.31
C GLU A 47 -13.64 0.83 -7.62
N GLY A 48 -13.40 2.14 -7.60
CA GLY A 48 -14.12 3.09 -6.77
C GLY A 48 -13.48 3.37 -5.41
N ASN A 49 -12.54 2.54 -4.96
CA ASN A 49 -11.74 2.78 -3.77
C ASN A 49 -10.33 3.25 -4.13
N LEU A 50 -9.75 4.06 -3.24
CA LEU A 50 -8.31 4.27 -3.20
C LEU A 50 -7.67 3.01 -2.60
N VAL A 51 -6.73 2.39 -3.31
CA VAL A 51 -6.12 1.13 -2.87
C VAL A 51 -4.62 1.29 -2.64
N LEU A 52 -4.16 0.71 -1.55
CA LEU A 52 -2.77 0.64 -1.16
C LEU A 52 -2.37 -0.83 -1.01
N LEU A 53 -1.50 -1.32 -1.89
CA LEU A 53 -0.92 -2.65 -1.82
C LEU A 53 0.47 -2.54 -1.20
N ASN A 54 0.64 -3.04 0.01
CA ASN A 54 1.93 -3.04 0.70
C ASN A 54 2.55 -4.44 0.63
N PHE A 55 3.65 -4.57 -0.06
CA PHE A 55 4.38 -5.84 -0.21
C PHE A 55 5.45 -5.98 0.86
N TRP A 56 5.40 -7.06 1.62
CA TRP A 56 6.22 -7.27 2.81
C TRP A 56 6.63 -8.73 3.01
N ALA A 57 7.55 -8.97 3.96
CA ALA A 57 7.97 -10.30 4.40
C ALA A 57 8.33 -10.27 5.89
N THR A 58 8.25 -11.42 6.56
CA THR A 58 8.56 -11.51 8.00
C THR A 58 10.04 -11.26 8.32
N TRP A 59 10.94 -11.56 7.39
CA TRP A 59 12.39 -11.36 7.51
C TRP A 59 12.86 -9.95 7.16
N CYS A 60 11.95 -9.06 6.78
CA CYS A 60 12.24 -7.72 6.32
C CYS A 60 12.18 -6.72 7.49
N ALA A 61 13.32 -6.26 7.97
CA ALA A 61 13.42 -5.31 9.08
C ALA A 61 12.71 -3.96 8.81
N PRO A 62 12.87 -3.30 7.65
CA PRO A 62 12.14 -2.07 7.35
C PRO A 62 10.61 -2.27 7.26
N CYS A 63 10.15 -3.46 6.84
CA CYS A 63 8.72 -3.80 6.85
C CYS A 63 8.18 -3.83 8.30
N LYS A 64 8.97 -4.39 9.22
CA LYS A 64 8.65 -4.42 10.65
C LYS A 64 8.52 -3.02 11.24
N GLU A 65 9.38 -2.10 10.82
CA GLU A 65 9.37 -0.72 11.30
C GLU A 65 8.14 0.07 10.82
N GLU A 66 7.72 -0.12 9.57
CA GLU A 66 6.61 0.67 8.99
C GLU A 66 5.21 0.11 9.33
N MET A 67 5.07 -1.19 9.55
CA MET A 67 3.78 -1.87 9.66
C MET A 67 2.84 -1.27 10.73
N PRO A 68 3.31 -0.87 11.93
CA PRO A 68 2.44 -0.22 12.91
C PRO A 68 1.86 1.10 12.43
N SER A 69 2.61 1.90 11.66
CA SER A 69 2.10 3.15 11.09
C SER A 69 1.10 2.90 9.96
N LEU A 70 1.31 1.85 9.18
CA LEU A 70 0.38 1.41 8.14
C LEU A 70 -0.94 0.94 8.76
N ASP A 71 -0.89 0.22 9.88
CA ASP A 71 -2.08 -0.21 10.62
C ASP A 71 -2.92 0.98 11.08
N GLN A 72 -2.27 2.01 11.61
CA GLN A 72 -2.94 3.24 12.03
C GLN A 72 -3.53 4.04 10.86
N LEU A 73 -2.92 3.97 9.67
CA LEU A 73 -3.43 4.63 8.47
C LEU A 73 -4.83 4.11 8.10
N GLN A 74 -5.10 2.81 8.28
CA GLN A 74 -6.41 2.21 8.00
C GLN A 74 -7.55 2.81 8.83
N SER A 75 -7.25 3.36 10.01
CA SER A 75 -8.24 3.95 10.92
C SER A 75 -8.40 5.47 10.77
N GLN A 76 -7.71 6.10 9.81
CA GLN A 76 -7.81 7.55 9.59
C GLN A 76 -9.19 7.95 9.04
N LYS A 77 -9.87 8.86 9.73
CA LYS A 77 -11.25 9.27 9.37
C LYS A 77 -11.35 9.98 8.02
N ASN A 78 -10.30 10.70 7.63
CA ASN A 78 -10.25 11.41 6.34
C ASN A 78 -9.84 10.51 5.16
N LEU A 79 -9.66 9.22 5.40
CA LEU A 79 -9.31 8.18 4.43
C LEU A 79 -10.35 7.05 4.44
N ASN A 80 -11.62 7.38 4.56
CA ASN A 80 -12.71 6.42 4.71
C ASN A 80 -12.93 5.52 3.48
N ASN A 81 -12.43 5.94 2.31
CA ASN A 81 -12.50 5.17 1.07
C ASN A 81 -11.20 4.41 0.75
N LEU A 82 -10.21 4.45 1.64
CA LEU A 82 -8.95 3.73 1.50
C LEU A 82 -9.12 2.25 1.86
N LYS A 83 -8.59 1.39 0.99
CA LYS A 83 -8.42 -0.06 1.23
C LYS A 83 -6.93 -0.39 1.25
N ILE A 84 -6.46 -0.97 2.34
CA ILE A 84 -5.06 -1.38 2.51
C ILE A 84 -4.97 -2.90 2.50
N PHE A 85 -4.09 -3.43 1.65
CA PHE A 85 -3.80 -4.85 1.54
C PHE A 85 -2.32 -5.10 1.80
N PRO A 86 -1.93 -5.50 3.02
CA PRO A 86 -0.58 -5.99 3.29
C PRO A 86 -0.42 -7.39 2.68
N ILE A 87 0.38 -7.52 1.63
CA ILE A 87 0.55 -8.74 0.85
C ILE A 87 1.93 -9.33 1.12
N ASN A 88 1.95 -10.50 1.76
CA ASN A 88 3.19 -11.21 2.03
C ASN A 88 3.74 -11.83 0.74
N VAL A 89 4.99 -11.51 0.43
CA VAL A 89 5.73 -12.05 -0.72
C VAL A 89 6.99 -12.84 -0.28
N GLY A 90 7.17 -13.00 1.02
CA GLY A 90 8.33 -13.70 1.61
C GLY A 90 8.20 -15.22 1.60
N GLN A 91 7.13 -15.78 1.04
CA GLN A 91 6.78 -17.20 1.10
C GLN A 91 6.63 -17.71 2.55
N ASP A 92 6.22 -16.80 3.44
CA ASP A 92 5.91 -17.14 4.81
C ASP A 92 4.56 -17.89 4.86
N ASN A 93 4.43 -18.81 5.82
CA ASN A 93 3.14 -19.42 6.11
C ASN A 93 2.28 -18.50 6.99
N LEU A 94 1.00 -18.84 7.12
CA LEU A 94 0.06 -18.05 7.93
C LEU A 94 0.50 -17.92 9.39
N GLU A 95 1.08 -18.96 9.99
CA GLU A 95 1.55 -18.94 11.38
C GLU A 95 2.62 -17.88 11.60
N LYS A 96 3.64 -17.83 10.73
CA LYS A 96 4.71 -16.83 10.80
C LYS A 96 4.18 -15.42 10.55
N ALA A 97 3.32 -15.25 9.55
CA ALA A 97 2.73 -13.97 9.22
C ALA A 97 1.82 -13.45 10.35
N SER A 98 1.02 -14.32 10.96
CA SER A 98 0.17 -13.98 12.11
C SER A 98 0.98 -13.60 13.34
N LYS A 99 2.05 -14.37 13.62
CA LYS A 99 2.94 -14.02 14.73
C LYS A 99 3.61 -12.67 14.53
N PHE A 100 4.02 -12.34 13.30
CA PHE A 100 4.58 -11.03 12.99
C PHE A 100 3.57 -9.89 13.31
N PHE A 101 2.31 -10.04 12.92
CA PHE A 101 1.25 -9.07 13.23
C PHE A 101 0.98 -8.98 14.74
N GLU A 102 0.89 -10.11 15.42
CA GLU A 102 0.68 -10.17 16.87
C GLU A 102 1.83 -9.48 17.63
N ASP A 103 3.08 -9.80 17.29
CA ASP A 103 4.27 -9.20 17.93
C ASP A 103 4.33 -7.67 17.76
N LEU A 104 3.74 -7.13 16.69
CA LEU A 104 3.69 -5.70 16.40
C LEU A 104 2.40 -5.01 16.86
N GLY A 105 1.43 -5.74 17.39
CA GLY A 105 0.14 -5.20 17.81
C GLY A 105 -0.70 -4.67 16.63
N ILE A 106 -0.69 -5.37 15.49
CA ILE A 106 -1.46 -5.00 14.31
C ILE A 106 -2.91 -5.48 14.47
N ASP A 107 -3.86 -4.55 14.55
CA ASP A 107 -5.27 -4.83 14.85
C ASP A 107 -6.24 -4.46 13.72
N ASN A 108 -5.88 -3.48 12.87
CA ASN A 108 -6.76 -2.94 11.84
C ASN A 108 -6.53 -3.55 10.45
N LEU A 109 -5.40 -4.21 10.25
CA LEU A 109 -5.03 -4.81 8.96
C LEU A 109 -5.23 -6.32 8.99
N LYS A 110 -5.53 -6.88 7.81
CA LYS A 110 -5.58 -8.32 7.56
C LYS A 110 -4.34 -8.77 6.79
N ILE A 111 -4.05 -10.06 6.83
CA ILE A 111 -2.92 -10.67 6.14
C ILE A 111 -3.39 -11.19 4.78
N TYR A 112 -2.61 -10.89 3.73
CA TYR A 112 -2.81 -11.41 2.39
C TYR A 112 -1.52 -12.02 1.87
N PHE A 113 -1.64 -12.86 0.84
CA PHE A 113 -0.51 -13.59 0.27
C PHE A 113 -0.48 -13.48 -1.24
N ASP A 114 0.71 -13.29 -1.80
CA ASP A 114 0.99 -13.47 -3.23
C ASP A 114 1.63 -14.87 -3.42
N SER A 115 0.78 -15.91 -3.46
CA SER A 115 1.24 -17.30 -3.54
C SER A 115 0.43 -18.06 -4.61
N PRO A 116 1.08 -18.55 -5.69
CA PRO A 116 2.49 -18.32 -6.05
C PRO A 116 2.78 -16.86 -6.38
N ILE A 117 4.04 -16.45 -6.29
CA ILE A 117 4.47 -15.07 -6.53
C ILE A 117 4.14 -14.65 -7.96
N THR A 118 3.08 -13.88 -8.14
CA THR A 118 2.58 -13.37 -9.42
C THR A 118 2.42 -11.87 -9.44
N LEU A 119 1.82 -11.27 -8.40
CA LEU A 119 1.65 -9.83 -8.27
C LEU A 119 2.98 -9.09 -8.22
N ALA A 120 3.90 -9.54 -7.37
CA ALA A 120 5.21 -8.94 -7.25
C ALA A 120 5.94 -8.89 -8.60
N LYS A 121 5.78 -9.95 -9.41
CA LYS A 121 6.34 -10.02 -10.77
C LYS A 121 5.64 -9.05 -11.72
N LYS A 122 4.29 -9.00 -11.71
CA LYS A 122 3.51 -8.08 -12.57
C LYS A 122 3.84 -6.62 -12.30
N PHE A 123 4.02 -6.23 -11.04
CA PHE A 123 4.45 -4.89 -10.66
C PHE A 123 5.95 -4.64 -10.87
N GLY A 124 6.74 -5.66 -11.17
CA GLY A 124 8.19 -5.56 -11.34
C GLY A 124 8.89 -5.11 -10.05
N LEU A 125 8.48 -5.66 -8.91
CA LEU A 125 9.06 -5.32 -7.61
C LEU A 125 10.53 -5.78 -7.54
N ARG A 126 11.37 -4.91 -6.98
CA ARG A 126 12.82 -5.17 -6.81
C ARG A 126 13.18 -5.50 -5.36
N GLY A 127 12.24 -5.34 -4.44
CA GLY A 127 12.48 -5.58 -3.01
C GLY A 127 11.27 -5.20 -2.17
N VAL A 128 11.41 -5.44 -0.87
CA VAL A 128 10.41 -5.11 0.15
C VAL A 128 11.01 -4.19 1.22
N PRO A 129 10.23 -3.30 1.83
CA PRO A 129 8.85 -3.02 1.48
C PRO A 129 8.73 -2.22 0.18
N THR A 130 7.69 -2.48 -0.57
CA THR A 130 7.24 -1.63 -1.68
C THR A 130 5.74 -1.45 -1.56
N THR A 131 5.27 -0.23 -1.69
CA THR A 131 3.84 0.08 -1.64
C THR A 131 3.39 0.62 -2.98
N ILE A 132 2.35 0.03 -3.56
CA ILE A 132 1.71 0.46 -4.81
C ILE A 132 0.42 1.19 -4.49
N LEU A 133 0.24 2.36 -5.07
CA LEU A 133 -0.94 3.20 -4.88
C LEU A 133 -1.78 3.17 -6.15
N ILE A 134 -3.04 2.75 -6.00
CA ILE A 134 -4.00 2.58 -7.10
C ILE A 134 -5.19 3.51 -6.85
N ASN A 135 -5.52 4.30 -7.86
CA ASN A 135 -6.62 5.25 -7.79
C ASN A 135 -7.99 4.57 -7.95
N LYS A 136 -9.07 5.35 -7.82
CA LYS A 136 -10.46 4.86 -7.90
C LYS A 136 -10.82 4.26 -9.25
N ASP A 137 -10.09 4.58 -10.31
CA ASP A 137 -10.29 4.04 -11.66
C ASP A 137 -9.46 2.78 -11.92
N GLY A 138 -8.74 2.28 -10.91
CA GLY A 138 -7.93 1.05 -10.98
C GLY A 138 -6.55 1.23 -11.59
N TYR A 139 -6.03 2.46 -11.66
CA TYR A 139 -4.70 2.76 -12.21
C TYR A 139 -3.67 2.97 -11.10
N GLU A 140 -2.50 2.35 -11.24
CA GLU A 140 -1.34 2.71 -10.46
C GLU A 140 -0.89 4.13 -10.83
N PHE A 141 -0.83 5.01 -9.82
CA PHE A 141 -0.42 6.41 -9.99
C PHE A 141 0.83 6.78 -9.22
N ALA A 142 1.22 5.99 -8.22
CA ALA A 142 2.42 6.22 -7.43
C ALA A 142 2.93 4.93 -6.77
N ARG A 143 4.18 4.96 -6.33
CA ARG A 143 4.84 3.92 -5.52
C ARG A 143 5.61 4.54 -4.37
N ILE A 144 5.74 3.78 -3.30
CA ILE A 144 6.74 4.02 -2.26
C ILE A 144 7.73 2.87 -2.32
N VAL A 145 8.99 3.18 -2.59
CA VAL A 145 10.06 2.18 -2.71
C VAL A 145 10.95 2.25 -1.48
N GLY A 146 10.72 1.34 -0.55
CA GLY A 146 11.31 1.37 0.79
C GLY A 146 10.29 1.78 1.86
N SER A 147 10.71 1.82 3.11
CA SER A 147 9.84 2.16 4.25
C SER A 147 9.61 3.64 4.42
N ILE A 148 8.43 3.99 4.92
CA ILE A 148 8.07 5.33 5.41
C ILE A 148 7.30 5.22 6.73
N ASP A 149 7.14 6.33 7.42
CA ASP A 149 6.14 6.47 8.47
C ASP A 149 4.82 6.92 7.82
N PHE A 150 3.85 6.00 7.71
CA PHE A 150 2.54 6.28 7.12
C PHE A 150 1.67 7.25 7.94
N LYS A 151 2.11 7.65 9.12
CA LYS A 151 1.44 8.68 9.95
C LYS A 151 1.92 10.09 9.63
N GLU A 152 2.99 10.24 8.87
CA GLU A 152 3.49 11.58 8.53
C GLU A 152 2.40 12.43 7.90
N LYS A 153 2.22 13.63 8.46
CA LYS A 153 1.15 14.56 8.08
C LYS A 153 1.14 14.84 6.56
N ASN A 154 2.31 15.09 5.99
CA ASN A 154 2.43 15.40 4.56
C ASN A 154 1.96 14.22 3.70
N PHE A 155 2.29 12.99 4.09
CA PHE A 155 1.82 11.79 3.39
C PHE A 155 0.29 11.62 3.51
N VAL A 156 -0.25 11.73 4.73
CA VAL A 156 -1.68 11.55 4.99
C VAL A 156 -2.52 12.61 4.24
N GLU A 157 -2.11 13.88 4.29
CA GLU A 157 -2.79 14.96 3.57
C GLU A 157 -2.71 14.80 2.04
N TRP A 158 -1.54 14.40 1.54
CA TRP A 158 -1.37 14.12 0.12
C TRP A 158 -2.26 12.94 -0.33
N LEU A 159 -2.25 11.83 0.42
CA LEU A 159 -3.06 10.65 0.11
C LEU A 159 -4.56 10.97 0.16
N ALA A 160 -4.99 11.78 1.12
CA ALA A 160 -6.39 12.18 1.28
C ALA A 160 -6.91 12.98 0.07
N SER A 161 -6.03 13.63 -0.69
CA SER A 161 -6.43 14.33 -1.93
C SER A 161 -6.91 13.38 -3.04
N TYR A 162 -6.64 12.07 -2.91
CA TYR A 162 -7.10 11.02 -3.84
C TYR A 162 -8.26 10.18 -3.29
N ASN A 163 -8.66 10.38 -2.04
CA ASN A 163 -9.67 9.57 -1.32
C ASN A 163 -11.12 9.77 -1.80
#